data_0c34970f5364791ca0eb0ce7f81a4a77
#
_entry.id   0c34970f5364791ca0eb0ce7f81a4a77
#
_cell.length_a   1.000
_cell.length_b   1.000
_cell.length_c   1.000
_cell.angle_alpha   90.00
_cell.angle_beta   90.00
_cell.angle_gamma   90.00
#
_symmetry.space_group_name_H-M   'P 1'
#
loop_
_entity.id
_entity.type
_entity.pdbx_description
1 polymer ?
#
loop_
_entity_poly.entity_id
_entity_poly.type
_entity_poly.pdbx_seq_one_letter_code
_entity_poly.pdbx_strand_id
1 'polypeptide(L)'
;MKLAEVTSIDVNRTKTDMEEFNRVLGGGVVPGSLVLIGGDPGIGKSTLLLQVSTQLSHQGTVLYVSGEESAEQIKLRAERLGDIDSEFYLYAETNMQNIRTEIEKIKPDFLIIDSIQTVMSPEISSVQGSVSQVREVTAELMQLAKTNNIATFIVGHMTKEGTLAGPRTLEHMVDTVLYFEGERQHTFRILRAVKNRFGSTNEIGIFEMQSGGLVEVLNPSQVFLEERLDGATGSSIVVTMEGTRPILAEVQALVTPTMFGNAKRTTTGLDFNRASLIMAVLEKRAGLLLQNQDAYLKSAGGVKLDEPAIDLAVAVAIASSYKDLPTNPQECFIGEIGLTGEIRRVNRIEQRINEAAKLGFTKIYAPKNSLNGLKVPNNIQVIGVTTIGEVLKKVFA
;
A
#
# COMPACT_ATOMS: atom_id res chain seq x y z
N MET A 1 0.55 35.43 -19.98
CA MET A 1 1.83 34.92 -19.51
C MET A 1 2.29 33.83 -20.45
N LYS A 2 3.50 33.90 -20.99
CA LYS A 2 4.03 32.88 -21.90
C LYS A 2 4.57 31.71 -21.07
N LEU A 3 4.39 30.46 -21.51
CA LEU A 3 4.86 29.26 -20.81
C LEU A 3 6.38 29.29 -20.53
N ALA A 4 7.17 29.90 -21.44
CA ALA A 4 8.62 30.10 -21.29
C ALA A 4 9.01 31.11 -20.18
N GLU A 5 8.06 31.93 -19.73
CA GLU A 5 8.26 32.90 -18.64
C GLU A 5 7.86 32.34 -17.26
N VAL A 6 7.26 31.15 -17.27
CA VAL A 6 6.99 30.38 -16.04
C VAL A 6 8.31 29.77 -15.62
N THR A 7 8.97 30.37 -14.66
CA THR A 7 10.08 29.69 -13.99
C THR A 7 9.57 28.37 -13.43
N SER A 8 10.19 27.26 -13.81
CA SER A 8 9.98 25.98 -13.13
C SER A 8 10.34 26.24 -11.67
N ILE A 9 9.32 26.41 -10.84
CA ILE A 9 9.50 26.41 -9.40
C ILE A 9 9.99 25.00 -9.12
N ASP A 10 11.27 24.86 -8.78
CA ASP A 10 11.70 23.72 -7.96
C ASP A 10 10.78 23.77 -6.76
N VAL A 11 9.80 22.88 -6.74
CA VAL A 11 8.77 22.87 -5.71
C VAL A 11 9.50 22.53 -4.43
N ASN A 12 9.83 23.55 -3.63
CA ASN A 12 10.41 23.38 -2.31
C ASN A 12 9.44 22.52 -1.50
N ARG A 13 9.74 21.23 -1.43
CA ARG A 13 8.92 20.27 -0.68
C ARG A 13 9.35 20.28 0.77
N THR A 14 8.41 20.39 1.66
CA THR A 14 8.64 20.21 3.09
C THR A 14 8.67 18.71 3.39
N LYS A 15 9.79 18.21 3.89
CA LYS A 15 9.93 16.81 4.30
C LYS A 15 9.49 16.64 5.74
N THR A 16 8.76 15.57 5.99
CA THR A 16 8.52 15.07 7.34
C THR A 16 9.66 14.12 7.75
N ASP A 17 9.73 13.75 9.02
CA ASP A 17 10.68 12.73 9.48
C ASP A 17 10.26 11.32 9.09
N MET A 18 9.08 11.18 8.44
CA MET A 18 8.55 9.90 7.95
C MET A 18 8.90 9.70 6.48
N GLU A 19 9.92 8.91 6.22
CA GLU A 19 10.42 8.58 4.87
C GLU A 19 9.37 7.89 3.99
N GLU A 20 8.59 6.97 4.57
CA GLU A 20 7.51 6.26 3.88
C GLU A 20 6.37 7.21 3.50
N PHE A 21 6.07 8.21 4.33
CA PHE A 21 5.09 9.25 4.01
C PHE A 21 5.60 10.19 2.92
N ASN A 22 6.85 10.66 3.04
CA ASN A 22 7.48 11.50 2.02
C ASN A 22 7.51 10.78 0.65
N ARG A 23 7.81 9.49 0.63
CA ARG A 23 7.83 8.65 -0.58
C ARG A 23 6.49 8.68 -1.30
N VAL A 24 5.39 8.44 -0.60
CA VAL A 24 4.04 8.38 -1.17
C VAL A 24 3.61 9.75 -1.73
N LEU A 25 4.06 10.83 -1.11
CA LEU A 25 3.86 12.19 -1.62
C LEU A 25 4.76 12.55 -2.82
N GLY A 26 5.72 11.70 -3.16
CA GLY A 26 6.68 11.94 -4.24
C GLY A 26 7.86 12.81 -3.82
N GLY A 27 8.24 12.75 -2.54
CA GLY A 27 9.42 13.42 -1.96
C GLY A 27 9.13 14.49 -0.92
N GLY A 28 7.88 14.65 -0.48
CA GLY A 28 7.47 15.57 0.58
C GLY A 28 6.22 16.39 0.26
N VAL A 29 5.81 17.19 1.20
CA VAL A 29 4.62 18.05 1.16
C VAL A 29 4.85 19.23 0.23
N VAL A 30 3.94 19.44 -0.71
CA VAL A 30 4.00 20.56 -1.68
C VAL A 30 3.16 21.71 -1.19
N PRO A 31 3.71 22.93 -1.05
CA PRO A 31 2.93 24.13 -0.69
C PRO A 31 1.78 24.37 -1.67
N GLY A 32 0.63 24.78 -1.14
CA GLY A 32 -0.58 25.03 -1.95
C GLY A 32 -1.23 23.77 -2.53
N SER A 33 -0.80 22.58 -2.15
CA SER A 33 -1.41 21.31 -2.58
C SER A 33 -2.61 20.94 -1.71
N LEU A 34 -3.55 20.19 -2.33
CA LEU A 34 -4.67 19.57 -1.63
C LEU A 34 -4.53 18.05 -1.69
N VAL A 35 -4.32 17.42 -0.53
CA VAL A 35 -4.09 15.98 -0.36
C VAL A 35 -5.28 15.34 0.34
N LEU A 36 -5.91 14.36 -0.28
CA LEU A 36 -6.98 13.55 0.31
C LEU A 36 -6.39 12.23 0.85
N ILE A 37 -6.67 11.92 2.11
CA ILE A 37 -6.35 10.63 2.72
C ILE A 37 -7.65 9.88 2.99
N GLY A 38 -7.91 8.86 2.18
CA GLY A 38 -9.06 7.97 2.30
C GLY A 38 -8.72 6.66 3.00
N GLY A 39 -9.73 5.94 3.45
CA GLY A 39 -9.60 4.61 4.04
C GLY A 39 -10.68 4.31 5.07
N ASP A 40 -10.75 3.05 5.50
CA ASP A 40 -11.75 2.58 6.46
C ASP A 40 -11.68 3.34 7.80
N PRO A 41 -12.82 3.49 8.51
CA PRO A 41 -12.82 4.03 9.86
C PRO A 41 -11.93 3.19 10.80
N GLY A 42 -11.10 3.87 11.61
CA GLY A 42 -10.20 3.23 12.57
C GLY A 42 -8.92 2.61 11.96
N ILE A 43 -8.63 2.83 10.68
CA ILE A 43 -7.40 2.32 10.04
C ILE A 43 -6.12 3.04 10.50
N GLY A 44 -6.23 4.28 11.02
CA GLY A 44 -5.09 5.08 11.50
C GLY A 44 -4.88 6.41 10.78
N LYS A 45 -5.82 6.88 9.92
CA LYS A 45 -5.69 8.15 9.17
C LYS A 45 -5.41 9.35 10.07
N SER A 46 -6.26 9.56 11.07
CA SER A 46 -6.11 10.67 12.03
C SER A 46 -4.84 10.55 12.87
N THR A 47 -4.41 9.33 13.18
CA THR A 47 -3.14 9.08 13.88
C THR A 47 -1.95 9.48 13.02
N LEU A 48 -1.93 9.06 11.75
CA LEU A 48 -0.89 9.44 10.80
C LEU A 48 -0.80 10.96 10.65
N LEU A 49 -1.93 11.62 10.39
CA LEU A 49 -1.93 13.06 10.19
C LEU A 49 -1.58 13.83 11.46
N LEU A 50 -1.95 13.34 12.63
CA LEU A 50 -1.55 13.97 13.88
C LEU A 50 -0.03 13.87 14.09
N GLN A 51 0.59 12.70 13.82
CA GLN A 51 2.06 12.53 13.86
C GLN A 51 2.77 13.42 12.83
N VAL A 52 2.27 13.46 11.61
CA VAL A 52 2.80 14.34 10.55
C VAL A 52 2.66 15.81 10.96
N SER A 53 1.54 16.19 11.55
CA SER A 53 1.29 17.57 11.99
C SER A 53 2.25 18.04 13.10
N THR A 54 2.56 17.15 14.06
CA THR A 54 3.55 17.47 15.10
C THR A 54 4.94 17.69 14.50
N GLN A 55 5.35 16.91 13.50
CA GLN A 55 6.62 17.10 12.81
C GLN A 55 6.64 18.38 11.95
N LEU A 56 5.54 18.68 11.25
CA LEU A 56 5.42 19.88 10.42
C LEU A 56 5.39 21.18 11.26
N SER A 57 4.90 21.14 12.51
CA SER A 57 4.86 22.30 13.38
C SER A 57 6.25 22.85 13.75
N HIS A 58 7.30 22.02 13.66
CA HIS A 58 8.69 22.47 13.78
C HIS A 58 9.21 23.24 12.54
N GLN A 59 8.48 23.23 11.43
CA GLN A 59 8.89 23.81 10.15
C GLN A 59 7.96 24.95 9.69
N GLY A 60 6.80 25.10 10.33
CA GLY A 60 5.82 26.13 10.00
C GLY A 60 4.56 26.00 10.84
N THR A 61 3.66 26.95 10.69
CA THR A 61 2.41 27.01 11.45
C THR A 61 1.42 25.96 10.96
N VAL A 62 0.93 25.11 11.87
CA VAL A 62 -0.06 24.07 11.61
C VAL A 62 -1.41 24.46 12.21
N LEU A 63 -2.48 24.39 11.42
CA LEU A 63 -3.86 24.45 11.90
C LEU A 63 -4.53 23.08 11.68
N TYR A 64 -4.84 22.39 12.78
CA TYR A 64 -5.58 21.15 12.78
C TYR A 64 -7.04 21.38 13.15
N VAL A 65 -7.93 21.19 12.19
CA VAL A 65 -9.38 21.33 12.36
C VAL A 65 -10.01 19.96 12.55
N SER A 66 -10.69 19.76 13.68
CA SER A 66 -11.41 18.52 13.97
C SER A 66 -12.91 18.77 14.09
N GLY A 67 -13.69 17.97 13.37
CA GLY A 67 -15.13 17.96 13.50
C GLY A 67 -15.70 16.75 14.26
N GLU A 68 -14.84 15.80 14.68
CA GLU A 68 -15.25 14.55 15.33
C GLU A 68 -14.81 14.44 16.79
N GLU A 69 -13.62 14.93 17.10
CA GLU A 69 -13.01 14.81 18.43
C GLU A 69 -12.87 16.19 19.09
N SER A 70 -13.00 16.22 20.42
CA SER A 70 -12.76 17.43 21.18
C SER A 70 -11.25 17.79 21.24
N ALA A 71 -10.95 19.05 21.55
CA ALA A 71 -9.57 19.53 21.69
C ALA A 71 -8.79 18.72 22.74
N GLU A 72 -9.43 18.36 23.85
CA GLU A 72 -8.82 17.59 24.93
C GLU A 72 -8.47 16.16 24.49
N GLN A 73 -9.36 15.51 23.70
CA GLN A 73 -9.11 14.16 23.19
C GLN A 73 -7.93 14.12 22.22
N ILE A 74 -7.86 15.12 21.32
CA ILE A 74 -6.76 15.22 20.35
C ILE A 74 -5.45 15.54 21.09
N LYS A 75 -5.48 16.45 22.07
CA LYS A 75 -4.30 16.79 22.88
C LYS A 75 -3.73 15.57 23.59
N LEU A 76 -4.57 14.81 24.28
CA LEU A 76 -4.16 13.54 24.95
C LEU A 76 -3.54 12.54 23.98
N ARG A 77 -4.01 12.51 22.76
CA ARG A 77 -3.45 11.63 21.71
C ARG A 77 -2.13 12.20 21.17
N ALA A 78 -2.06 13.48 20.90
CA ALA A 78 -0.86 14.15 20.42
C ALA A 78 0.32 14.02 21.39
N GLU A 79 0.09 14.17 22.70
CA GLU A 79 1.10 14.00 23.75
C GLU A 79 1.72 12.60 23.81
N ARG A 80 1.04 11.57 23.26
CA ARG A 80 1.58 10.21 23.13
C ARG A 80 2.43 10.02 21.87
N LEU A 81 2.27 10.90 20.89
CA LEU A 81 2.85 10.76 19.55
C LEU A 81 4.14 11.57 19.38
N GLY A 82 4.47 12.48 20.29
CA GLY A 82 5.68 13.29 20.26
C GLY A 82 5.54 14.66 20.93
N ASP A 83 6.58 15.44 20.86
CA ASP A 83 6.60 16.81 21.37
C ASP A 83 5.76 17.70 20.45
N ILE A 84 4.91 18.53 21.07
CA ILE A 84 4.04 19.47 20.38
C ILE A 84 4.70 20.84 20.40
N ASP A 85 4.95 21.42 19.23
CA ASP A 85 5.47 22.78 19.10
C ASP A 85 4.40 23.85 19.40
N SER A 86 4.82 25.04 19.77
CA SER A 86 3.96 26.21 19.99
C SER A 86 3.19 26.64 18.72
N GLU A 87 3.70 26.32 17.55
CA GLU A 87 3.08 26.65 16.26
C GLU A 87 2.02 25.63 15.79
N PHE A 88 1.62 24.71 16.67
CA PHE A 88 0.52 23.77 16.44
C PHE A 88 -0.79 24.30 17.03
N TYR A 89 -1.70 24.73 16.17
CA TYR A 89 -3.03 25.22 16.54
C TYR A 89 -4.08 24.14 16.31
N LEU A 90 -4.93 23.95 17.31
CA LEU A 90 -6.04 22.99 17.25
C LEU A 90 -7.38 23.74 17.32
N TYR A 91 -8.28 23.43 16.39
CA TYR A 91 -9.59 24.05 16.31
C TYR A 91 -10.69 23.02 16.17
N ALA A 92 -11.54 22.89 17.20
CA ALA A 92 -12.72 22.00 17.17
C ALA A 92 -13.90 22.78 16.57
N GLU A 93 -14.13 22.61 15.26
CA GLU A 93 -15.15 23.35 14.51
C GLU A 93 -15.63 22.56 13.30
N THR A 94 -16.90 22.75 12.93
CA THR A 94 -17.54 22.12 11.75
C THR A 94 -18.10 23.14 10.74
N ASN A 95 -18.18 24.42 11.11
CA ASN A 95 -18.69 25.47 10.22
C ASN A 95 -17.55 26.04 9.36
N MET A 96 -17.67 25.92 8.03
CA MET A 96 -16.64 26.36 7.10
C MET A 96 -16.35 27.87 7.16
N GLN A 97 -17.35 28.70 7.44
CA GLN A 97 -17.13 30.17 7.58
C GLN A 97 -16.22 30.49 8.78
N ASN A 98 -16.45 29.81 9.92
CA ASN A 98 -15.60 29.97 11.12
C ASN A 98 -14.17 29.47 10.84
N ILE A 99 -14.06 28.33 10.16
CA ILE A 99 -12.76 27.75 9.74
C ILE A 99 -12.00 28.75 8.86
N ARG A 100 -12.67 29.34 7.86
CA ARG A 100 -12.09 30.36 6.98
C ARG A 100 -11.56 31.54 7.78
N THR A 101 -12.36 32.07 8.69
CA THR A 101 -11.98 33.22 9.54
C THR A 101 -10.70 32.91 10.34
N GLU A 102 -10.60 31.70 10.88
CA GLU A 102 -9.43 31.30 11.65
C GLU A 102 -8.20 31.06 10.75
N ILE A 103 -8.38 30.54 9.54
CA ILE A 103 -7.30 30.43 8.52
C ILE A 103 -6.75 31.82 8.16
N GLU A 104 -7.63 32.81 7.95
CA GLU A 104 -7.21 34.18 7.61
C GLU A 104 -6.46 34.87 8.75
N LYS A 105 -6.79 34.56 10.00
CA LYS A 105 -6.18 35.09 11.23
C LYS A 105 -4.82 34.44 11.51
N ILE A 106 -4.75 33.11 11.49
CA ILE A 106 -3.55 32.32 11.82
C ILE A 106 -2.56 32.32 10.65
N LYS A 107 -3.06 32.27 9.40
CA LYS A 107 -2.28 32.13 8.16
C LYS A 107 -1.35 30.90 8.21
N PRO A 108 -1.90 29.69 8.39
CA PRO A 108 -1.09 28.49 8.55
C PRO A 108 -0.34 28.14 7.26
N ASP A 109 0.81 27.50 7.40
CA ASP A 109 1.52 26.84 6.28
C ASP A 109 0.91 25.50 5.95
N PHE A 110 0.36 24.81 6.98
CA PHE A 110 -0.24 23.49 6.88
C PHE A 110 -1.63 23.49 7.51
N LEU A 111 -2.61 22.98 6.78
CA LEU A 111 -4.00 22.85 7.23
C LEU A 111 -4.42 21.38 7.19
N ILE A 112 -5.01 20.88 8.27
CA ILE A 112 -5.58 19.56 8.35
C ILE A 112 -7.08 19.66 8.63
N ILE A 113 -7.90 18.94 7.86
CA ILE A 113 -9.35 18.81 8.05
C ILE A 113 -9.70 17.36 8.36
N ASP A 114 -10.09 17.08 9.60
CA ASP A 114 -10.41 15.73 10.10
C ASP A 114 -11.80 15.69 10.75
N SER A 115 -12.83 15.27 9.99
CA SER A 115 -12.89 14.81 8.62
C SER A 115 -13.70 15.75 7.72
N ILE A 116 -13.57 15.60 6.40
CA ILE A 116 -14.32 16.43 5.44
C ILE A 116 -15.84 16.23 5.55
N GLN A 117 -16.28 15.03 5.98
CA GLN A 117 -17.69 14.73 6.13
C GLN A 117 -18.36 15.47 7.31
N THR A 118 -17.59 15.96 8.25
CA THR A 118 -18.11 16.71 9.42
C THR A 118 -18.17 18.22 9.20
N VAL A 119 -17.46 18.72 8.20
CA VAL A 119 -17.48 20.14 7.86
C VAL A 119 -18.67 20.47 6.96
N MET A 120 -19.33 21.59 7.23
CA MET A 120 -20.48 22.05 6.48
C MET A 120 -20.34 23.51 6.10
N SER A 121 -20.77 23.85 4.87
CA SER A 121 -20.99 25.22 4.44
C SER A 121 -22.44 25.62 4.76
N PRO A 122 -22.66 26.71 5.52
CA PRO A 122 -24.02 27.17 5.83
C PRO A 122 -24.74 27.74 4.60
N GLU A 123 -24.03 28.00 3.51
CA GLU A 123 -24.61 28.53 2.27
C GLU A 123 -25.39 27.45 1.48
N ILE A 124 -25.23 26.17 1.84
CA ILE A 124 -25.91 25.05 1.20
C ILE A 124 -26.89 24.40 2.15
N SER A 125 -28.13 24.24 1.72
CA SER A 125 -29.22 23.66 2.52
C SER A 125 -29.18 22.12 2.67
N SER A 126 -28.18 21.44 2.08
CA SER A 126 -28.08 19.98 2.15
C SER A 126 -27.48 19.48 3.46
N VAL A 127 -27.79 18.23 3.81
CA VAL A 127 -27.36 17.59 5.07
C VAL A 127 -25.84 17.47 5.12
N GLN A 128 -25.26 17.64 6.31
CA GLN A 128 -23.85 17.42 6.60
C GLN A 128 -23.38 16.04 6.08
N GLY A 129 -22.21 16.00 5.46
CA GLY A 129 -21.64 14.78 4.87
C GLY A 129 -22.27 14.36 3.54
N SER A 130 -23.28 15.06 3.03
CA SER A 130 -23.82 14.82 1.69
C SER A 130 -22.82 15.14 0.60
N VAL A 131 -22.99 14.56 -0.60
CA VAL A 131 -22.11 14.78 -1.75
C VAL A 131 -21.96 16.28 -2.10
N SER A 132 -23.06 17.04 -2.04
CA SER A 132 -23.06 18.48 -2.32
C SER A 132 -22.26 19.26 -1.29
N GLN A 133 -22.46 19.01 0.02
CA GLN A 133 -21.69 19.64 1.09
C GLN A 133 -20.20 19.36 0.97
N VAL A 134 -19.83 18.09 0.85
CA VAL A 134 -18.43 17.66 0.80
C VAL A 134 -17.72 18.23 -0.44
N ARG A 135 -18.39 18.30 -1.58
CA ARG A 135 -17.82 18.89 -2.80
C ARG A 135 -17.61 20.41 -2.68
N GLU A 136 -18.58 21.12 -2.14
CA GLU A 136 -18.49 22.57 -1.96
C GLU A 136 -17.38 22.95 -0.99
N VAL A 137 -17.37 22.33 0.20
CA VAL A 137 -16.32 22.55 1.20
C VAL A 137 -14.94 22.25 0.60
N THR A 138 -14.83 21.15 -0.16
CA THR A 138 -13.56 20.81 -0.83
C THR A 138 -13.15 21.84 -1.89
N ALA A 139 -14.10 22.39 -2.66
CA ALA A 139 -13.82 23.44 -3.64
C ALA A 139 -13.31 24.72 -2.98
N GLU A 140 -13.91 25.11 -1.86
CA GLU A 140 -13.48 26.26 -1.06
C GLU A 140 -12.08 26.04 -0.47
N LEU A 141 -11.83 24.86 0.15
CA LEU A 141 -10.51 24.50 0.66
C LEU A 141 -9.44 24.51 -0.43
N MET A 142 -9.76 24.02 -1.63
CA MET A 142 -8.85 24.04 -2.77
C MET A 142 -8.50 25.47 -3.19
N GLN A 143 -9.47 26.38 -3.19
CA GLN A 143 -9.24 27.78 -3.51
C GLN A 143 -8.34 28.43 -2.44
N LEU A 144 -8.64 28.22 -1.15
CA LEU A 144 -7.83 28.73 -0.03
C LEU A 144 -6.40 28.18 -0.09
N ALA A 145 -6.23 26.88 -0.30
CA ALA A 145 -4.92 26.24 -0.42
C ALA A 145 -4.07 26.90 -1.51
N LYS A 146 -4.63 27.07 -2.71
CA LYS A 146 -3.90 27.62 -3.86
C LYS A 146 -3.64 29.13 -3.77
N THR A 147 -4.62 29.87 -3.25
CA THR A 147 -4.48 31.34 -3.13
C THR A 147 -3.48 31.75 -2.06
N ASN A 148 -3.48 31.03 -0.93
CA ASN A 148 -2.65 31.34 0.22
C ASN A 148 -1.39 30.47 0.34
N ASN A 149 -1.17 29.57 -0.64
CA ASN A 149 -0.04 28.62 -0.67
C ASN A 149 0.00 27.66 0.53
N ILE A 150 -1.17 27.29 1.07
CA ILE A 150 -1.32 26.42 2.24
C ILE A 150 -1.34 24.95 1.79
N ALA A 151 -0.44 24.12 2.29
CA ALA A 151 -0.51 22.68 2.08
C ALA A 151 -1.66 22.10 2.93
N THR A 152 -2.68 21.55 2.25
CA THR A 152 -3.92 21.15 2.92
C THR A 152 -4.12 19.64 2.83
N PHE A 153 -4.37 19.00 3.97
CA PHE A 153 -4.71 17.58 4.09
C PHE A 153 -6.18 17.43 4.49
N ILE A 154 -6.88 16.55 3.79
CA ILE A 154 -8.28 16.23 4.05
C ILE A 154 -8.42 14.76 4.38
N VAL A 155 -9.01 14.43 5.53
CA VAL A 155 -9.38 13.06 5.89
C VAL A 155 -10.76 12.74 5.33
N GLY A 156 -10.87 11.60 4.63
CA GLY A 156 -12.13 11.07 4.12
C GLY A 156 -12.39 9.65 4.61
N HIS A 157 -13.54 9.38 5.20
CA HIS A 157 -13.96 8.04 5.61
C HIS A 157 -14.63 7.29 4.45
N MET A 158 -14.24 6.03 4.22
CA MET A 158 -14.92 5.15 3.26
C MET A 158 -16.30 4.77 3.81
N THR A 159 -17.33 4.93 3.00
CA THR A 159 -18.70 4.53 3.36
C THR A 159 -19.08 3.27 2.61
N LYS A 160 -19.59 2.27 3.33
CA LYS A 160 -20.06 1.00 2.73
C LYS A 160 -21.42 1.14 2.05
N GLU A 161 -22.21 2.17 2.37
CA GLU A 161 -23.55 2.42 1.81
C GLU A 161 -23.82 3.92 1.64
N GLY A 162 -24.18 4.29 0.51
CA GLY A 162 -24.67 5.38 -0.33
C GLY A 162 -25.25 6.67 0.25
N THR A 163 -25.23 6.99 1.52
CA THR A 163 -25.81 8.24 2.04
C THR A 163 -24.80 9.33 2.35
N LEU A 164 -23.58 8.98 2.72
CA LEU A 164 -22.48 9.92 2.94
C LEU A 164 -21.52 9.90 1.75
N ALA A 165 -20.98 11.07 1.40
CA ALA A 165 -20.01 11.20 0.33
C ALA A 165 -18.70 10.50 0.70
N GLY A 166 -18.35 9.46 -0.03
CA GLY A 166 -17.05 8.80 0.10
C GLY A 166 -15.92 9.57 -0.59
N PRO A 167 -14.65 9.26 -0.30
CA PRO A 167 -13.48 9.92 -0.89
C PRO A 167 -13.46 9.92 -2.42
N ARG A 168 -14.02 8.89 -3.07
CA ARG A 168 -14.08 8.79 -4.54
C ARG A 168 -14.74 9.97 -5.22
N THR A 169 -15.69 10.65 -4.57
CA THR A 169 -16.34 11.84 -5.14
C THR A 169 -15.41 13.04 -5.22
N LEU A 170 -14.32 13.04 -4.46
CA LEU A 170 -13.34 14.12 -4.36
C LEU A 170 -12.07 13.88 -5.17
N GLU A 171 -11.83 12.65 -5.65
CA GLU A 171 -10.58 12.28 -6.36
C GLU A 171 -10.24 13.21 -7.52
N HIS A 172 -11.25 13.70 -8.23
CA HIS A 172 -11.04 14.60 -9.39
C HIS A 172 -10.69 16.03 -8.96
N MET A 173 -11.08 16.45 -7.77
CA MET A 173 -10.91 17.81 -7.28
C MET A 173 -9.54 18.05 -6.65
N VAL A 174 -8.97 17.04 -6.01
CA VAL A 174 -7.72 17.16 -5.25
C VAL A 174 -6.48 16.88 -6.10
N ASP A 175 -5.30 17.33 -5.64
CA ASP A 175 -4.04 17.14 -6.36
C ASP A 175 -3.44 15.75 -6.11
N THR A 176 -3.58 15.25 -4.89
CA THR A 176 -3.07 13.94 -4.46
C THR A 176 -4.15 13.16 -3.73
N VAL A 177 -4.28 11.87 -4.03
CA VAL A 177 -5.18 10.92 -3.34
C VAL A 177 -4.34 9.79 -2.79
N LEU A 178 -4.39 9.62 -1.49
CA LEU A 178 -3.76 8.53 -0.76
C LEU A 178 -4.86 7.66 -0.15
N TYR A 179 -4.73 6.33 -0.32
CA TYR A 179 -5.60 5.38 0.37
C TYR A 179 -4.81 4.62 1.43
N PHE A 180 -5.35 4.60 2.64
CA PHE A 180 -4.84 3.82 3.75
C PHE A 180 -5.57 2.47 3.77
N GLU A 181 -4.83 1.41 3.48
CA GLU A 181 -5.30 0.04 3.32
C GLU A 181 -4.74 -0.84 4.44
N GLY A 182 -5.44 -1.90 4.79
CA GLY A 182 -5.01 -2.91 5.76
C GLY A 182 -6.19 -3.51 6.49
N GLU A 183 -6.03 -4.73 6.95
CA GLU A 183 -7.03 -5.39 7.79
C GLU A 183 -6.80 -5.00 9.26
N ARG A 184 -7.90 -4.82 10.01
CA ARG A 184 -7.82 -4.43 11.45
C ARG A 184 -7.07 -5.43 12.32
N GLN A 185 -6.98 -6.68 11.86
CA GLN A 185 -6.30 -7.77 12.56
C GLN A 185 -4.82 -7.89 12.21
N HIS A 186 -4.37 -7.21 11.14
CA HIS A 186 -2.96 -7.21 10.75
C HIS A 186 -2.25 -6.00 11.35
N THR A 187 -0.99 -6.19 11.72
CA THR A 187 -0.15 -5.15 12.32
C THR A 187 0.20 -4.06 11.31
N PHE A 188 0.33 -4.44 10.03
CA PHE A 188 0.78 -3.55 8.95
C PHE A 188 -0.37 -2.76 8.31
N ARG A 189 -0.03 -1.54 7.89
CA ARG A 189 -0.88 -0.62 7.14
C ARG A 189 -0.13 -0.14 5.91
N ILE A 190 -0.79 -0.10 4.77
CA ILE A 190 -0.23 0.35 3.50
C ILE A 190 -0.89 1.67 3.12
N LEU A 191 -0.10 2.71 2.94
CA LEU A 191 -0.53 3.98 2.38
C LEU A 191 -0.18 3.99 0.89
N ARG A 192 -1.18 4.05 0.03
CA ARG A 192 -1.03 3.95 -1.43
C ARG A 192 -1.40 5.25 -2.12
N ALA A 193 -0.52 5.75 -2.99
CA ALA A 193 -0.84 6.87 -3.88
C ALA A 193 -1.68 6.37 -5.08
N VAL A 194 -2.94 6.77 -5.14
CA VAL A 194 -3.86 6.47 -6.26
C VAL A 194 -3.83 7.58 -7.30
N LYS A 195 -3.64 8.83 -6.86
CA LYS A 195 -3.45 9.99 -7.70
C LYS A 195 -2.36 10.87 -7.10
N ASN A 196 -1.43 11.34 -7.92
CA ASN A 196 -0.42 12.31 -7.48
C ASN A 196 0.01 13.18 -8.68
N ARG A 197 -0.32 14.47 -8.64
CA ARG A 197 0.09 15.43 -9.67
C ARG A 197 1.57 15.83 -9.54
N PHE A 198 2.19 15.55 -8.41
CA PHE A 198 3.55 15.96 -8.07
C PHE A 198 4.55 14.82 -8.05
N GLY A 199 4.11 13.59 -8.32
CA GLY A 199 4.96 12.41 -8.30
C GLY A 199 4.32 11.16 -8.91
N SER A 200 4.91 10.01 -8.65
CA SER A 200 4.39 8.72 -9.12
C SER A 200 3.06 8.35 -8.43
N THR A 201 2.14 7.77 -9.19
CA THR A 201 0.86 7.24 -8.67
C THR A 201 0.96 5.79 -8.17
N ASN A 202 2.15 5.19 -8.21
CA ASN A 202 2.34 3.79 -7.84
C ASN A 202 3.23 3.62 -6.60
N GLU A 203 3.46 4.72 -5.85
CA GLU A 203 4.24 4.64 -4.63
C GLU A 203 3.39 4.14 -3.47
N ILE A 204 4.04 3.34 -2.61
CA ILE A 204 3.46 2.90 -1.34
C ILE A 204 4.36 3.25 -0.17
N GLY A 205 3.74 3.53 0.98
CA GLY A 205 4.37 3.61 2.29
C GLY A 205 3.82 2.50 3.19
N ILE A 206 4.69 1.86 3.94
CA ILE A 206 4.30 0.76 4.83
C ILE A 206 4.57 1.15 6.28
N PHE A 207 3.54 0.99 7.09
CA PHE A 207 3.55 1.35 8.49
C PHE A 207 3.09 0.19 9.36
N GLU A 208 3.57 0.14 10.57
CA GLU A 208 3.11 -0.74 11.63
C GLU A 208 2.37 0.06 12.69
N MET A 209 1.19 -0.41 13.12
CA MET A 209 0.45 0.21 14.20
C MET A 209 0.96 -0.31 15.54
N GLN A 210 1.56 0.57 16.32
CA GLN A 210 2.05 0.28 17.66
C GLN A 210 1.30 1.10 18.72
N SER A 211 1.56 0.83 20.00
CA SER A 211 0.91 1.58 21.11
C SER A 211 1.23 3.08 21.11
N GLY A 212 2.41 3.47 20.62
CA GLY A 212 2.86 4.86 20.46
C GLY A 212 2.51 5.50 19.12
N GLY A 213 1.68 4.88 18.27
CA GLY A 213 1.30 5.40 16.96
C GLY A 213 1.77 4.53 15.79
N LEU A 214 1.92 5.15 14.63
CA LEU A 214 2.38 4.49 13.41
C LEU A 214 3.91 4.58 13.32
N VAL A 215 4.55 3.45 13.11
CA VAL A 215 6.00 3.31 12.89
C VAL A 215 6.24 2.88 11.45
N GLU A 216 7.23 3.46 10.80
CA GLU A 216 7.58 3.14 9.43
C GLU A 216 8.26 1.77 9.30
N VAL A 217 7.88 1.01 8.28
CA VAL A 217 8.51 -0.27 7.93
C VAL A 217 9.44 -0.04 6.74
N LEU A 218 10.69 0.31 7.02
CA LEU A 218 11.67 0.63 5.98
C LEU A 218 12.09 -0.60 5.16
N ASN A 219 12.04 -1.79 5.74
CA ASN A 219 12.34 -3.05 5.07
C ASN A 219 11.22 -4.08 5.22
N PRO A 220 10.12 -3.93 4.46
CA PRO A 220 8.95 -4.82 4.58
C PRO A 220 9.28 -6.27 4.25
N SER A 221 10.15 -6.51 3.27
CA SER A 221 10.54 -7.88 2.89
C SER A 221 11.16 -8.66 4.06
N GLN A 222 12.01 -8.00 4.86
CA GLN A 222 12.60 -8.63 6.03
C GLN A 222 11.53 -9.01 7.05
N VAL A 223 10.61 -8.10 7.34
CA VAL A 223 9.53 -8.33 8.29
C VAL A 223 8.60 -9.46 7.84
N PHE A 224 8.24 -9.51 6.56
CA PHE A 224 7.37 -10.56 6.02
C PHE A 224 8.02 -11.94 5.98
N LEU A 225 9.36 -12.01 6.04
CA LEU A 225 10.11 -13.27 6.04
C LEU A 225 10.62 -13.68 7.42
N GLU A 226 10.53 -12.82 8.43
CA GLU A 226 11.12 -13.04 9.77
C GLU A 226 10.53 -14.25 10.49
N GLU A 227 9.23 -14.53 10.31
CA GLU A 227 8.53 -15.66 10.94
C GLU A 227 8.57 -16.94 10.08
N ARG A 228 9.30 -16.95 8.97
CA ARG A 228 9.39 -18.12 8.10
C ARG A 228 10.06 -19.28 8.79
N LEU A 229 9.46 -20.45 8.68
CA LEU A 229 10.02 -21.69 9.19
C LEU A 229 10.87 -22.38 8.12
N ASP A 230 12.18 -22.43 8.31
CA ASP A 230 13.09 -23.11 7.40
C ASP A 230 12.82 -24.61 7.33
N GLY A 231 12.86 -25.16 6.12
CA GLY A 231 12.61 -26.59 5.87
C GLY A 231 11.14 -27.01 5.94
N ALA A 232 10.19 -26.07 6.09
CA ALA A 232 8.78 -26.37 6.02
C ALA A 232 8.36 -26.71 4.58
N THR A 233 7.53 -27.75 4.42
CA THR A 233 6.92 -28.08 3.12
C THR A 233 5.73 -27.15 2.85
N GLY A 234 5.47 -26.85 1.58
CA GLY A 234 4.38 -25.97 1.18
C GLY A 234 4.71 -24.47 1.27
N SER A 235 5.96 -24.09 1.45
CA SER A 235 6.42 -22.69 1.46
C SER A 235 7.28 -22.38 0.24
N SER A 236 7.07 -21.20 -0.35
CA SER A 236 7.91 -20.64 -1.42
C SER A 236 7.98 -19.13 -1.30
N ILE A 237 9.06 -18.54 -1.80
CA ILE A 237 9.26 -17.09 -1.78
C ILE A 237 9.10 -16.51 -3.18
N VAL A 238 8.37 -15.41 -3.26
CA VAL A 238 8.21 -14.60 -4.46
C VAL A 238 8.80 -13.21 -4.25
N VAL A 239 9.26 -12.59 -5.30
CA VAL A 239 9.49 -11.15 -5.34
C VAL A 239 8.35 -10.51 -6.12
N THR A 240 7.43 -9.89 -5.40
CA THR A 240 6.28 -9.17 -5.96
C THR A 240 6.59 -7.68 -6.10
N MET A 241 5.82 -6.97 -6.93
CA MET A 241 5.89 -5.51 -7.05
C MET A 241 4.67 -4.88 -6.41
N GLU A 242 4.91 -4.11 -5.37
CA GLU A 242 3.89 -3.21 -4.83
C GLU A 242 4.18 -1.78 -5.31
N GLY A 243 3.42 -1.36 -6.33
CA GLY A 243 3.70 -0.12 -7.03
C GLY A 243 5.06 -0.14 -7.76
N THR A 244 6.00 0.67 -7.32
CA THR A 244 7.37 0.69 -7.85
C THR A 244 8.36 -0.11 -7.00
N ARG A 245 7.93 -0.61 -5.85
CA ARG A 245 8.77 -1.26 -4.85
C ARG A 245 8.75 -2.77 -4.98
N PRO A 246 9.89 -3.44 -5.20
CA PRO A 246 9.97 -4.89 -5.07
C PRO A 246 9.90 -5.29 -3.60
N ILE A 247 9.08 -6.30 -3.30
CA ILE A 247 8.88 -6.84 -1.95
C ILE A 247 8.95 -8.36 -2.01
N LEU A 248 9.70 -8.97 -1.11
CA LEU A 248 9.68 -10.41 -0.95
C LEU A 248 8.52 -10.81 -0.02
N ALA A 249 7.78 -11.82 -0.45
CA ALA A 249 6.66 -12.37 0.30
C ALA A 249 6.69 -13.90 0.28
N GLU A 250 6.20 -14.51 1.33
CA GLU A 250 6.04 -15.96 1.42
C GLU A 250 4.64 -16.36 0.95
N VAL A 251 4.60 -17.36 0.07
CA VAL A 251 3.38 -18.08 -0.30
C VAL A 251 3.37 -19.42 0.41
N GLN A 252 2.32 -19.68 1.16
CA GLN A 252 2.10 -20.94 1.86
C GLN A 252 0.96 -21.72 1.22
N ALA A 253 1.16 -23.01 1.02
CA ALA A 253 0.15 -23.95 0.51
C ALA A 253 0.06 -25.18 1.41
N LEU A 254 -1.15 -25.57 1.75
CA LEU A 254 -1.45 -26.85 2.38
C LEU A 254 -2.33 -27.67 1.45
N VAL A 255 -1.81 -28.78 0.97
CA VAL A 255 -2.52 -29.72 0.09
C VAL A 255 -2.71 -31.03 0.85
N THR A 256 -3.95 -31.51 0.94
CA THR A 256 -4.29 -32.73 1.70
C THR A 256 -5.39 -33.50 1.00
N PRO A 257 -5.44 -34.84 1.08
CA PRO A 257 -6.51 -35.61 0.48
C PRO A 257 -7.89 -35.17 0.97
N THR A 258 -8.84 -35.01 0.04
CA THR A 258 -10.22 -34.68 0.42
C THR A 258 -10.92 -35.86 1.07
N MET A 259 -11.62 -35.60 2.15
CA MET A 259 -12.36 -36.61 2.93
C MET A 259 -13.82 -36.75 2.46
N PHE A 260 -14.39 -35.79 1.74
CA PHE A 260 -15.84 -35.64 1.53
C PHE A 260 -16.24 -35.34 0.06
N GLY A 261 -15.72 -36.04 -0.89
CA GLY A 261 -16.24 -36.05 -2.27
C GLY A 261 -15.92 -34.82 -3.14
N ASN A 262 -16.09 -33.60 -2.62
CA ASN A 262 -15.76 -32.36 -3.33
C ASN A 262 -14.55 -31.68 -2.71
N ALA A 263 -13.48 -31.54 -3.49
CA ALA A 263 -12.25 -30.88 -3.08
C ALA A 263 -12.51 -29.40 -2.71
N LYS A 264 -12.09 -28.99 -1.51
CA LYS A 264 -12.18 -27.60 -1.05
C LYS A 264 -10.96 -26.82 -1.49
N ARG A 265 -11.17 -25.57 -1.89
CA ARG A 265 -10.11 -24.65 -2.23
C ARG A 265 -10.37 -23.32 -1.53
N THR A 266 -9.39 -22.82 -0.82
CA THR A 266 -9.47 -21.58 -0.04
C THR A 266 -8.21 -20.77 -0.27
N THR A 267 -8.38 -19.46 -0.47
CA THR A 267 -7.27 -18.54 -0.63
C THR A 267 -7.41 -17.37 0.37
N THR A 268 -6.28 -16.92 0.90
CA THR A 268 -6.18 -15.71 1.73
C THR A 268 -5.01 -14.87 1.22
N GLY A 269 -5.27 -13.63 0.82
CA GLY A 269 -4.26 -12.76 0.23
C GLY A 269 -3.86 -13.11 -1.22
N LEU A 270 -4.56 -14.05 -1.85
CA LEU A 270 -4.36 -14.53 -3.22
C LEU A 270 -5.70 -14.62 -3.96
N ASP A 271 -5.70 -14.35 -5.27
CA ASP A 271 -6.90 -14.50 -6.09
C ASP A 271 -7.28 -15.98 -6.24
N PHE A 272 -8.54 -16.31 -5.94
CA PHE A 272 -9.06 -17.66 -5.98
C PHE A 272 -9.07 -18.25 -7.41
N ASN A 273 -9.43 -17.45 -8.41
CA ASN A 273 -9.49 -17.93 -9.80
C ASN A 273 -8.09 -18.23 -10.32
N ARG A 274 -7.12 -17.36 -10.00
CA ARG A 274 -5.71 -17.57 -10.34
C ARG A 274 -5.15 -18.85 -9.73
N ALA A 275 -5.37 -19.06 -8.43
CA ALA A 275 -4.95 -20.28 -7.75
C ALA A 275 -5.57 -21.54 -8.37
N SER A 276 -6.85 -21.48 -8.72
CA SER A 276 -7.57 -22.58 -9.39
C SER A 276 -7.01 -22.88 -10.77
N LEU A 277 -6.65 -21.88 -11.57
CA LEU A 277 -6.00 -22.04 -12.87
C LEU A 277 -4.62 -22.69 -12.72
N ILE A 278 -3.81 -22.25 -11.77
CA ILE A 278 -2.48 -22.82 -11.51
C ILE A 278 -2.61 -24.30 -11.13
N MET A 279 -3.56 -24.67 -10.27
CA MET A 279 -3.80 -26.08 -9.91
C MET A 279 -4.17 -26.91 -11.12
N ALA A 280 -5.03 -26.42 -12.02
CA ALA A 280 -5.38 -27.12 -13.26
C ALA A 280 -4.17 -27.31 -14.19
N VAL A 281 -3.29 -26.30 -14.28
CA VAL A 281 -2.04 -26.41 -15.06
C VAL A 281 -1.09 -27.43 -14.43
N LEU A 282 -0.91 -27.42 -13.12
CA LEU A 282 -0.08 -28.39 -12.41
C LEU A 282 -0.57 -29.82 -12.62
N GLU A 283 -1.88 -30.03 -12.59
CA GLU A 283 -2.49 -31.35 -12.84
C GLU A 283 -2.22 -31.80 -14.27
N LYS A 284 -2.57 -30.98 -15.26
CA LYS A 284 -2.50 -31.34 -16.66
C LYS A 284 -1.09 -31.34 -17.25
N ARG A 285 -0.19 -30.48 -16.80
CA ARG A 285 1.13 -30.23 -17.40
C ARG A 285 2.31 -30.72 -16.54
N ALA A 286 2.11 -30.86 -15.25
CA ALA A 286 3.14 -31.36 -14.33
C ALA A 286 2.81 -32.73 -13.71
N GLY A 287 1.61 -33.28 -13.98
CA GLY A 287 1.22 -34.61 -13.53
C GLY A 287 0.93 -34.72 -12.02
N LEU A 288 0.62 -33.61 -11.32
CA LEU A 288 0.22 -33.67 -9.94
C LEU A 288 -1.28 -33.97 -9.84
N LEU A 289 -1.65 -35.03 -9.13
CA LEU A 289 -3.05 -35.48 -9.03
C LEU A 289 -3.80 -34.62 -7.97
N LEU A 290 -4.20 -33.41 -8.34
CA LEU A 290 -4.82 -32.41 -7.44
C LEU A 290 -6.36 -32.48 -7.44
N GLN A 291 -6.99 -33.27 -8.29
CA GLN A 291 -8.45 -33.35 -8.43
C GLN A 291 -9.15 -33.70 -7.11
N ASN A 292 -8.58 -34.62 -6.35
CA ASN A 292 -9.10 -35.13 -5.08
C ASN A 292 -8.29 -34.58 -3.87
N GLN A 293 -7.75 -33.39 -3.99
CA GLN A 293 -6.98 -32.74 -2.92
C GLN A 293 -7.66 -31.45 -2.49
N ASP A 294 -7.86 -31.28 -1.21
CA ASP A 294 -8.16 -29.98 -0.62
C ASP A 294 -6.90 -29.11 -0.69
N ALA A 295 -7.06 -27.83 -1.01
CA ALA A 295 -5.96 -26.89 -1.11
C ALA A 295 -6.28 -25.59 -0.38
N TYR A 296 -5.40 -25.21 0.54
CA TYR A 296 -5.45 -23.98 1.29
C TYR A 296 -4.21 -23.16 0.97
N LEU A 297 -4.39 -21.93 0.48
CA LEU A 297 -3.32 -21.08 0.02
C LEU A 297 -3.36 -19.77 0.78
N LYS A 298 -2.23 -19.31 1.27
CA LYS A 298 -2.12 -18.07 2.03
C LYS A 298 -0.87 -17.29 1.64
N SER A 299 -0.99 -15.96 1.53
CA SER A 299 0.15 -15.06 1.58
C SER A 299 0.47 -14.77 3.04
N ALA A 300 1.69 -15.04 3.47
CA ALA A 300 2.14 -14.72 4.81
C ALA A 300 2.25 -13.19 5.02
N GLY A 301 2.12 -12.74 6.28
CA GLY A 301 2.23 -11.32 6.63
C GLY A 301 1.07 -10.42 6.14
N GLY A 302 0.00 -10.99 5.57
CA GLY A 302 -1.19 -10.24 5.13
C GLY A 302 -0.99 -9.40 3.87
N VAL A 303 0.08 -9.63 3.12
CA VAL A 303 0.31 -8.97 1.83
C VAL A 303 -0.66 -9.54 0.80
N LYS A 304 -1.33 -8.67 0.05
CA LYS A 304 -2.19 -9.09 -1.04
C LYS A 304 -1.35 -9.29 -2.30
N LEU A 305 -1.32 -10.50 -2.83
CA LEU A 305 -0.53 -10.88 -4.00
C LEU A 305 -1.45 -11.00 -5.23
N ASP A 306 -1.54 -9.93 -6.02
CA ASP A 306 -2.50 -9.84 -7.14
C ASP A 306 -1.85 -9.93 -8.53
N GLU A 307 -0.50 -9.80 -8.63
CA GLU A 307 0.16 -9.75 -9.93
C GLU A 307 0.47 -11.14 -10.53
N PRO A 308 0.56 -11.25 -11.87
CA PRO A 308 0.88 -12.53 -12.53
C PRO A 308 2.24 -13.13 -12.18
N ALA A 309 3.20 -12.31 -11.79
CA ALA A 309 4.57 -12.75 -11.45
C ALA A 309 4.63 -13.75 -10.27
N ILE A 310 3.57 -13.84 -9.46
CA ILE A 310 3.50 -14.75 -8.31
C ILE A 310 3.19 -16.19 -8.69
N ASP A 311 2.69 -16.45 -9.89
CA ASP A 311 2.15 -17.77 -10.30
C ASP A 311 3.15 -18.88 -10.08
N LEU A 312 4.42 -18.63 -10.43
CA LEU A 312 5.47 -19.64 -10.28
C LEU A 312 5.70 -20.02 -8.81
N ALA A 313 5.70 -19.05 -7.91
CA ALA A 313 5.83 -19.31 -6.47
C ALA A 313 4.61 -20.06 -5.93
N VAL A 314 3.40 -19.67 -6.33
CA VAL A 314 2.17 -20.39 -5.97
C VAL A 314 2.23 -21.85 -6.42
N ALA A 315 2.64 -22.10 -7.66
CA ALA A 315 2.78 -23.45 -8.20
C ALA A 315 3.83 -24.28 -7.45
N VAL A 316 4.97 -23.68 -7.10
CA VAL A 316 6.04 -24.33 -6.34
C VAL A 316 5.58 -24.63 -4.91
N ALA A 317 4.87 -23.74 -4.24
CA ALA A 317 4.32 -23.97 -2.91
C ALA A 317 3.31 -25.14 -2.90
N ILE A 318 2.40 -25.19 -3.89
CA ILE A 318 1.46 -26.30 -4.07
C ILE A 318 2.20 -27.61 -4.29
N ALA A 319 3.19 -27.63 -5.18
CA ALA A 319 3.97 -28.82 -5.48
C ALA A 319 4.81 -29.30 -4.29
N SER A 320 5.39 -28.36 -3.53
CA SER A 320 6.13 -28.62 -2.29
C SER A 320 5.24 -29.34 -1.25
N SER A 321 4.04 -28.80 -1.01
CA SER A 321 3.07 -29.40 -0.09
C SER A 321 2.58 -30.78 -0.59
N TYR A 322 2.26 -30.89 -1.87
CA TYR A 322 1.77 -32.15 -2.46
C TYR A 322 2.81 -33.27 -2.41
N LYS A 323 4.09 -32.95 -2.66
CA LYS A 323 5.21 -33.90 -2.64
C LYS A 323 5.81 -34.14 -1.26
N ASP A 324 5.42 -33.32 -0.28
CA ASP A 324 6.04 -33.25 1.06
C ASP A 324 7.56 -33.02 1.00
N LEU A 325 7.99 -32.16 0.10
CA LEU A 325 9.39 -31.78 -0.10
C LEU A 325 9.56 -30.27 0.08
N PRO A 326 10.44 -29.80 0.98
CA PRO A 326 10.67 -28.37 1.18
C PRO A 326 11.42 -27.75 -0.01
N THR A 327 11.23 -26.45 -0.20
CA THR A 327 12.09 -25.62 -1.07
C THR A 327 13.35 -25.21 -0.32
N ASN A 328 14.43 -24.88 -1.06
CA ASN A 328 15.60 -24.30 -0.40
C ASN A 328 15.25 -22.91 0.16
N PRO A 329 15.60 -22.60 1.42
CA PRO A 329 15.27 -21.33 2.06
C PRO A 329 15.86 -20.09 1.38
N GLN A 330 16.91 -20.24 0.59
CA GLN A 330 17.56 -19.14 -0.14
C GLN A 330 17.17 -19.06 -1.63
N GLU A 331 16.08 -19.73 -2.02
CA GLU A 331 15.54 -19.70 -3.39
C GLU A 331 14.26 -18.88 -3.45
N CYS A 332 14.08 -18.15 -4.54
CA CYS A 332 12.83 -17.44 -4.85
C CYS A 332 12.39 -17.68 -6.30
N PHE A 333 11.11 -17.44 -6.56
CA PHE A 333 10.43 -17.84 -7.79
C PHE A 333 9.63 -16.69 -8.36
N ILE A 334 9.85 -16.37 -9.63
CA ILE A 334 9.15 -15.30 -10.34
C ILE A 334 8.74 -15.80 -11.71
N GLY A 335 7.47 -15.63 -12.07
CA GLY A 335 7.00 -15.93 -13.42
C GLY A 335 5.49 -16.04 -13.48
N GLU A 336 4.89 -15.60 -14.56
CA GLU A 336 3.51 -15.88 -14.90
C GLU A 336 3.42 -17.27 -15.54
N ILE A 337 2.39 -18.04 -15.21
CA ILE A 337 2.15 -19.37 -15.77
C ILE A 337 1.00 -19.30 -16.77
N GLY A 338 1.29 -19.65 -18.04
CA GLY A 338 0.26 -19.81 -19.06
C GLY A 338 -0.43 -21.17 -18.97
N LEU A 339 -1.60 -21.31 -19.59
CA LEU A 339 -2.44 -22.52 -19.56
C LEU A 339 -1.77 -23.73 -20.24
N THR A 340 -0.76 -23.51 -21.08
CA THR A 340 0.02 -24.59 -21.69
C THR A 340 1.22 -25.03 -20.85
N GLY A 341 1.41 -24.39 -19.67
CA GLY A 341 2.48 -24.67 -18.71
C GLY A 341 3.77 -23.91 -18.98
N GLU A 342 3.74 -22.96 -19.91
CA GLU A 342 4.85 -22.07 -20.20
C GLU A 342 5.04 -21.01 -19.12
N ILE A 343 6.29 -20.60 -18.87
CA ILE A 343 6.64 -19.51 -17.97
C ILE A 343 6.82 -18.23 -18.79
N ARG A 344 5.96 -17.26 -18.55
CA ARG A 344 5.87 -15.99 -19.28
C ARG A 344 6.66 -14.90 -18.64
N ARG A 345 7.00 -13.87 -19.43
CA ARG A 345 7.73 -12.67 -19.01
C ARG A 345 6.98 -11.93 -17.91
N VAL A 346 7.75 -11.32 -17.02
CA VAL A 346 7.27 -10.41 -15.99
C VAL A 346 7.94 -9.06 -16.08
N ASN A 347 7.27 -8.04 -15.64
CA ASN A 347 7.79 -6.68 -15.64
C ASN A 347 8.83 -6.48 -14.53
N ARG A 348 9.78 -5.54 -14.75
CA ARG A 348 10.76 -5.07 -13.75
C ARG A 348 11.62 -6.19 -13.16
N ILE A 349 11.99 -7.16 -13.99
CA ILE A 349 12.73 -8.36 -13.55
C ILE A 349 14.07 -8.00 -12.87
N GLU A 350 14.77 -6.98 -13.37
CA GLU A 350 16.05 -6.53 -12.79
C GLU A 350 15.90 -6.01 -11.35
N GLN A 351 14.84 -5.23 -11.09
CA GLN A 351 14.56 -4.72 -9.74
C GLN A 351 14.23 -5.86 -8.76
N ARG A 352 13.49 -6.88 -9.23
CA ARG A 352 13.17 -8.06 -8.42
C ARG A 352 14.40 -8.88 -8.08
N ILE A 353 15.29 -9.11 -9.04
CA ILE A 353 16.52 -9.84 -8.83
C ILE A 353 17.45 -9.08 -7.86
N ASN A 354 17.57 -7.77 -8.02
CA ASN A 354 18.39 -6.92 -7.15
C ASN A 354 17.88 -6.95 -5.70
N GLU A 355 16.57 -6.90 -5.48
CA GLU A 355 15.99 -6.96 -4.14
C GLU A 355 16.23 -8.35 -3.49
N ALA A 356 16.03 -9.43 -4.24
CA ALA A 356 16.35 -10.78 -3.76
C ALA A 356 17.82 -10.91 -3.35
N ALA A 357 18.73 -10.43 -4.20
CA ALA A 357 20.18 -10.44 -3.94
C ALA A 357 20.56 -9.61 -2.70
N LYS A 358 19.94 -8.43 -2.52
CA LYS A 358 20.13 -7.54 -1.37
C LYS A 358 19.73 -8.22 -0.04
N LEU A 359 18.71 -9.05 -0.08
CA LEU A 359 18.19 -9.77 1.10
C LEU A 359 18.84 -11.14 1.33
N GLY A 360 19.92 -11.46 0.59
CA GLY A 360 20.73 -12.65 0.81
C GLY A 360 20.21 -13.91 0.13
N PHE A 361 19.25 -13.81 -0.79
CA PHE A 361 18.86 -14.94 -1.62
C PHE A 361 19.96 -15.27 -2.61
N THR A 362 20.27 -16.54 -2.74
CA THR A 362 21.39 -17.02 -3.55
C THR A 362 20.94 -17.56 -4.91
N LYS A 363 19.66 -17.88 -5.07
CA LYS A 363 19.11 -18.42 -6.30
C LYS A 363 17.71 -17.88 -6.61
N ILE A 364 17.47 -17.55 -7.87
CA ILE A 364 16.16 -17.11 -8.35
C ILE A 364 15.78 -17.81 -9.65
N TYR A 365 14.60 -18.37 -9.70
CA TYR A 365 14.00 -18.93 -10.92
C TYR A 365 13.17 -17.85 -11.61
N ALA A 366 13.47 -17.59 -12.86
CA ALA A 366 12.83 -16.51 -13.61
C ALA A 366 12.58 -16.91 -15.08
N PRO A 367 11.63 -16.25 -15.78
CA PRO A 367 11.36 -16.55 -17.19
C PRO A 367 12.59 -16.34 -18.06
N LYS A 368 13.04 -17.37 -18.78
CA LYS A 368 14.24 -17.32 -19.62
C LYS A 368 14.24 -16.14 -20.59
N ASN A 369 13.08 -15.84 -21.17
CA ASN A 369 12.94 -14.75 -22.14
C ASN A 369 13.01 -13.33 -21.52
N SER A 370 13.02 -13.22 -20.20
CA SER A 370 13.17 -11.94 -19.49
C SER A 370 14.63 -11.61 -19.15
N LEU A 371 15.57 -12.54 -19.38
CA LEU A 371 16.95 -12.43 -18.89
C LEU A 371 17.92 -11.82 -19.89
N ASN A 372 17.50 -11.59 -21.13
CA ASN A 372 18.39 -11.04 -22.17
C ASN A 372 18.83 -9.62 -21.85
N GLY A 373 20.15 -9.40 -21.76
CA GLY A 373 20.74 -8.07 -21.54
C GLY A 373 20.69 -7.56 -20.10
N LEU A 374 20.26 -8.39 -19.12
CA LEU A 374 20.22 -8.01 -17.73
C LEU A 374 21.61 -7.98 -17.08
N LYS A 375 21.82 -6.99 -16.22
CA LYS A 375 22.95 -6.98 -15.28
C LYS A 375 22.51 -7.69 -14.00
N VAL A 376 23.08 -8.86 -13.76
CA VAL A 376 22.77 -9.68 -12.57
C VAL A 376 23.84 -9.45 -11.50
N PRO A 377 23.46 -9.23 -10.23
CA PRO A 377 24.42 -9.18 -9.13
C PRO A 377 25.21 -10.47 -8.99
N ASN A 378 26.48 -10.38 -8.60
CA ASN A 378 27.39 -11.55 -8.51
C ASN A 378 27.02 -12.54 -7.39
N ASN A 379 26.21 -12.12 -6.42
CA ASN A 379 25.83 -12.90 -5.24
C ASN A 379 24.53 -13.69 -5.41
N ILE A 380 23.89 -13.68 -6.60
CA ILE A 380 22.70 -14.43 -6.88
C ILE A 380 22.80 -15.17 -8.22
N GLN A 381 22.44 -16.44 -8.24
CA GLN A 381 22.33 -17.24 -9.46
C GLN A 381 20.92 -17.11 -10.04
N VAL A 382 20.81 -16.66 -11.29
CA VAL A 382 19.52 -16.59 -11.99
C VAL A 382 19.37 -17.79 -12.89
N ILE A 383 18.31 -18.59 -12.64
CA ILE A 383 17.97 -19.78 -13.41
C ILE A 383 16.83 -19.45 -14.37
N GLY A 384 17.15 -19.33 -15.65
CA GLY A 384 16.15 -19.14 -16.69
C GLY A 384 15.34 -20.42 -16.94
N VAL A 385 14.01 -20.30 -16.83
CA VAL A 385 13.08 -21.43 -17.01
C VAL A 385 12.03 -21.13 -18.07
N THR A 386 11.54 -22.18 -18.73
CA THR A 386 10.59 -22.08 -19.85
C THR A 386 9.24 -22.73 -19.57
N THR A 387 9.22 -23.77 -18.74
CA THR A 387 8.00 -24.51 -18.41
C THR A 387 7.94 -24.87 -16.92
N ILE A 388 6.72 -25.04 -16.40
CA ILE A 388 6.51 -25.45 -15.00
C ILE A 388 7.12 -26.83 -14.71
N GLY A 389 7.04 -27.78 -15.65
CA GLY A 389 7.64 -29.10 -15.49
C GLY A 389 9.16 -29.06 -15.35
N GLU A 390 9.84 -28.13 -16.06
CA GLU A 390 11.27 -27.88 -15.89
C GLU A 390 11.59 -27.37 -14.50
N VAL A 391 10.80 -26.41 -14.00
CA VAL A 391 11.01 -25.83 -12.65
C VAL A 391 10.89 -26.91 -11.59
N LEU A 392 9.80 -27.68 -11.59
CA LEU A 392 9.57 -28.72 -10.58
C LEU A 392 10.65 -29.80 -10.57
N LYS A 393 11.21 -30.14 -11.74
CA LYS A 393 12.36 -31.07 -11.83
C LYS A 393 13.62 -30.47 -11.20
N LYS A 394 13.88 -29.17 -11.40
CA LYS A 394 15.08 -28.51 -10.86
C LYS A 394 14.99 -28.24 -9.35
N VAL A 395 13.80 -28.02 -8.84
CA VAL A 395 13.54 -27.69 -7.43
C VAL A 395 13.47 -28.94 -6.55
N PHE A 396 12.85 -30.01 -7.06
CA PHE A 396 12.55 -31.24 -6.29
C PHE A 396 13.28 -32.48 -6.86
N ALA A 397 14.39 -32.29 -7.56
CA ALA A 397 15.23 -33.40 -8.07
C ALA A 397 16.12 -33.99 -7.00
#